data_90a051c9e0e2e2307c464c67cc02bb44
#
_entry.id   90a051c9e0e2e2307c464c67cc02bb44
#
_cell.length_a   1.000
_cell.length_b   1.000
_cell.length_c   1.000
_cell.angle_alpha   90.00
_cell.angle_beta   90.00
_cell.angle_gamma   90.00
#
_symmetry.space_group_name_H-M   'P 1'
#
loop_
_entity.id
_entity.type
_entity.pdbx_description
1 polymer ?
#
loop_
_entity_poly.entity_id
_entity_poly.type
_entity_poly.pdbx_seq_one_letter_code
_entity_poly.pdbx_strand_id
1 'polypeptide(L)'
;MADLIIKPEATSGNKLKLKDQAGGAVLTTADSGATIANSTLNSPTLTGTVTSATVLPNADATQDLGSAAKRWNNIYTTDLHLANERGNWTVIEEEDYLTLRNNKTDKVYKLVMEEIE
;
A
#
# COMPACT_ATOMS: atom_id res chain seq x y z
N MET A 1 18.28 32.84 -10.28
CA MET A 1 19.28 31.76 -9.99
C MET A 1 19.15 30.76 -11.13
N ALA A 2 20.25 30.35 -11.75
CA ALA A 2 20.19 29.39 -12.85
C ALA A 2 20.11 27.96 -12.29
N ASP A 3 19.27 27.13 -12.85
CA ASP A 3 19.11 25.74 -12.44
C ASP A 3 20.31 24.90 -12.93
N LEU A 4 20.78 23.97 -12.11
CA LEU A 4 21.73 22.96 -12.54
C LEU A 4 20.95 21.85 -13.27
N ILE A 5 21.16 21.75 -14.57
CA ILE A 5 20.57 20.68 -15.39
C ILE A 5 21.67 19.67 -15.69
N ILE A 6 21.52 18.44 -15.16
CA ILE A 6 22.37 17.30 -15.51
C ILE A 6 21.61 16.45 -16.53
N LYS A 7 22.11 16.39 -17.76
CA LYS A 7 21.45 15.76 -18.88
C LYS A 7 22.39 14.76 -19.54
N PRO A 8 22.07 13.49 -19.67
CA PRO A 8 22.87 12.57 -20.47
C PRO A 8 22.78 12.96 -21.94
N GLU A 9 23.82 12.66 -22.72
CA GLU A 9 23.77 12.81 -24.18
C GLU A 9 22.63 11.99 -24.78
N ALA A 10 22.03 12.52 -25.85
CA ALA A 10 20.86 11.94 -26.52
C ALA A 10 21.25 10.71 -27.38
N THR A 11 21.95 9.75 -26.83
CA THR A 11 22.22 8.44 -27.43
C THR A 11 21.40 7.38 -26.70
N SER A 12 20.84 6.45 -27.46
CA SER A 12 20.03 5.35 -26.94
C SER A 12 20.77 4.61 -25.80
N GLY A 13 20.09 4.42 -24.67
CA GLY A 13 20.60 3.70 -23.52
C GLY A 13 21.33 4.52 -22.47
N ASN A 14 21.53 5.84 -22.66
CA ASN A 14 22.14 6.70 -21.65
C ASN A 14 21.20 6.96 -20.48
N LYS A 15 21.71 6.83 -19.26
CA LYS A 15 20.96 6.99 -18.01
C LYS A 15 21.68 7.95 -17.07
N LEU A 16 20.91 8.83 -16.42
CA LEU A 16 21.42 9.52 -15.24
C LEU A 16 21.42 8.53 -14.06
N LYS A 17 22.57 8.32 -13.45
CA LYS A 17 22.71 7.50 -12.25
C LYS A 17 23.28 8.33 -11.13
N LEU A 18 22.53 8.48 -10.04
CA LEU A 18 23.07 8.93 -8.76
C LEU A 18 23.47 7.67 -7.97
N LYS A 19 24.68 7.66 -7.47
CA LYS A 19 25.23 6.52 -6.73
C LYS A 19 25.59 6.93 -5.30
N ASP A 20 25.47 5.98 -4.38
CA ASP A 20 26.02 6.10 -3.04
C ASP A 20 27.55 5.91 -3.05
N GLN A 21 28.17 6.06 -1.87
CA GLN A 21 29.62 5.93 -1.72
C GLN A 21 30.13 4.50 -2.05
N ALA A 22 29.32 3.47 -1.86
CA ALA A 22 29.65 2.08 -2.17
C ALA A 22 29.43 1.73 -3.67
N GLY A 23 28.94 2.69 -4.46
CA GLY A 23 28.67 2.51 -5.89
C GLY A 23 27.30 1.97 -6.23
N GLY A 24 26.44 1.76 -5.23
CA GLY A 24 25.02 1.38 -5.41
C GLY A 24 24.22 2.49 -6.07
N ALA A 25 23.29 2.16 -6.97
CA ALA A 25 22.44 3.14 -7.62
C ALA A 25 21.33 3.60 -6.65
N VAL A 26 21.28 4.89 -6.34
CA VAL A 26 20.21 5.53 -5.57
C VAL A 26 19.06 5.94 -6.48
N LEU A 27 19.36 6.54 -7.62
CA LEU A 27 18.41 6.92 -8.64
C LEU A 27 18.92 6.50 -10.02
N THR A 28 18.11 5.79 -10.77
CA THR A 28 18.37 5.47 -12.18
C THR A 28 17.18 5.95 -13.00
N THR A 29 17.43 6.79 -14.00
CA THR A 29 16.40 7.22 -14.94
C THR A 29 16.40 6.32 -16.18
N ALA A 30 15.25 6.19 -16.83
CA ALA A 30 15.09 5.53 -18.12
C ALA A 30 14.05 6.32 -18.93
N ASP A 31 13.94 6.06 -20.23
CA ASP A 31 12.95 6.72 -21.08
C ASP A 31 11.49 6.46 -20.63
N SER A 32 11.27 5.35 -19.91
CA SER A 32 9.97 4.95 -19.33
C SER A 32 9.78 5.38 -17.86
N GLY A 33 10.70 6.14 -17.30
CA GLY A 33 10.60 6.59 -15.90
C GLY A 33 11.89 6.44 -15.09
N ALA A 34 11.80 6.62 -13.79
CA ALA A 34 12.90 6.47 -12.84
C ALA A 34 12.63 5.32 -11.85
N THR A 35 13.64 4.54 -11.56
CA THR A 35 13.62 3.55 -10.49
C THR A 35 14.42 4.08 -9.30
N ILE A 36 13.78 4.19 -8.14
CA ILE A 36 14.41 4.50 -6.86
C ILE A 36 14.40 3.22 -6.02
N ALA A 37 15.58 2.66 -5.80
CA ALA A 37 15.73 1.42 -5.03
C ALA A 37 16.28 1.73 -3.63
N ASN A 38 15.86 0.94 -2.62
CA ASN A 38 16.37 1.01 -1.24
C ASN A 38 16.32 2.42 -0.62
N SER A 39 15.24 3.16 -0.89
CA SER A 39 15.08 4.53 -0.42
C SER A 39 14.06 4.62 0.70
N THR A 40 14.34 5.47 1.70
CA THR A 40 13.36 5.94 2.68
C THR A 40 12.84 7.29 2.22
N LEU A 41 11.56 7.40 1.97
CA LEU A 41 10.90 8.64 1.62
C LEU A 41 10.25 9.24 2.88
N ASN A 42 10.71 10.42 3.29
CA ASN A 42 10.13 11.11 4.43
C ASN A 42 8.94 11.96 3.98
N SER A 43 7.75 11.66 4.50
CA SER A 43 6.49 12.36 4.20
C SER A 43 6.20 12.51 2.69
N PRO A 44 6.25 11.44 1.90
CA PRO A 44 6.01 11.53 0.46
C PRO A 44 4.55 11.87 0.16
N THR A 45 4.32 12.69 -0.87
CA THR A 45 3.01 12.83 -1.50
C THR A 45 3.00 12.00 -2.77
N LEU A 46 2.12 11.00 -2.84
CA LEU A 46 1.96 10.13 -4.00
C LEU A 46 0.71 10.56 -4.77
N THR A 47 0.85 10.83 -6.06
CA THR A 47 -0.26 11.17 -6.96
C THR A 47 -0.46 10.09 -8.01
N GLY A 48 -1.70 9.80 -8.37
CA GLY A 48 -2.03 8.72 -9.31
C GLY A 48 -2.16 7.37 -8.63
N THR A 49 -2.08 6.30 -9.41
CA THR A 49 -2.21 4.93 -8.92
C THR A 49 -0.90 4.43 -8.32
N VAL A 50 -0.96 3.90 -7.11
CA VAL A 50 0.16 3.21 -6.45
C VAL A 50 -0.06 1.71 -6.56
N THR A 51 0.84 1.02 -7.27
CA THR A 51 0.84 -0.45 -7.35
C THR A 51 1.96 -0.98 -6.47
N SER A 52 1.63 -1.86 -5.53
CA SER A 52 2.60 -2.47 -4.62
C SER A 52 2.29 -3.94 -4.39
N ALA A 53 3.29 -4.73 -4.01
CA ALA A 53 3.08 -6.11 -3.61
C ALA A 53 2.44 -6.17 -2.21
N THR A 54 2.96 -5.42 -1.26
CA THR A 54 2.46 -5.35 0.12
C THR A 54 2.67 -3.95 0.67
N VAL A 55 1.68 -3.43 1.40
CA VAL A 55 1.79 -2.19 2.18
C VAL A 55 1.64 -2.55 3.65
N LEU A 56 2.70 -2.37 4.43
CA LEU A 56 2.72 -2.66 5.86
C LEU A 56 2.90 -1.37 6.67
N PRO A 57 2.24 -1.23 7.83
CA PRO A 57 2.58 -0.21 8.79
C PRO A 57 3.99 -0.47 9.36
N ASN A 58 4.68 0.56 9.84
CA ASN A 58 6.03 0.40 10.40
C ASN A 58 6.03 -0.20 11.81
N ALA A 59 4.87 -0.23 12.47
CA ALA A 59 4.68 -0.87 13.77
C ALA A 59 3.25 -1.40 13.91
N ASP A 60 3.07 -2.45 14.71
CA ASP A 60 1.78 -3.09 14.92
C ASP A 60 0.80 -2.16 15.64
N ALA A 61 -0.43 -2.09 15.12
CA ALA A 61 -1.57 -1.36 15.70
C ALA A 61 -1.31 0.13 16.04
N THR A 62 -0.41 0.79 15.30
CA THR A 62 -0.05 2.20 15.56
C THR A 62 -0.35 3.17 14.41
N GLN A 63 -0.59 2.67 13.21
CA GLN A 63 -0.90 3.48 12.04
C GLN A 63 -2.32 3.25 11.55
N ASP A 64 -2.93 4.32 11.06
CA ASP A 64 -4.28 4.30 10.49
C ASP A 64 -4.25 4.23 8.96
N LEU A 65 -5.25 3.59 8.37
CA LEU A 65 -5.57 3.69 6.96
C LEU A 65 -6.68 4.73 6.75
N GLY A 66 -6.30 5.96 6.46
CA GLY A 66 -7.19 7.11 6.39
C GLY A 66 -7.34 7.84 7.73
N SER A 67 -8.30 8.72 7.85
CA SER A 67 -8.61 9.48 9.08
C SER A 67 -10.09 9.90 9.11
N ALA A 68 -10.54 10.45 10.23
CA ALA A 68 -11.90 10.97 10.37
C ALA A 68 -12.25 12.05 9.31
N ALA A 69 -11.25 12.85 8.89
CA ALA A 69 -11.41 13.89 7.87
C ALA A 69 -11.09 13.43 6.44
N LYS A 70 -10.34 12.32 6.28
CA LYS A 70 -9.90 11.80 4.97
C LYS A 70 -10.15 10.29 4.91
N ARG A 71 -11.33 9.92 4.49
CA ARG A 71 -11.80 8.54 4.39
C ARG A 71 -11.59 7.99 2.98
N TRP A 72 -11.34 6.69 2.86
CA TRP A 72 -11.42 5.99 1.58
C TRP A 72 -12.88 5.94 1.12
N ASN A 73 -13.10 6.11 -0.18
CA ASN A 73 -14.46 5.98 -0.75
C ASN A 73 -14.92 4.52 -0.72
N ASN A 74 -14.08 3.62 -1.19
CA ASN A 74 -14.33 2.17 -1.19
C ASN A 74 -13.06 1.42 -0.80
N ILE A 75 -13.21 0.24 -0.23
CA ILE A 75 -12.16 -0.76 -0.02
C ILE A 75 -12.59 -2.02 -0.75
N TYR A 76 -11.78 -2.48 -1.72
CA TYR A 76 -11.98 -3.74 -2.43
C TYR A 76 -11.03 -4.78 -1.84
N THR A 77 -11.57 -5.75 -1.16
CA THR A 77 -10.82 -6.83 -0.52
C THR A 77 -11.60 -8.12 -0.63
N THR A 78 -10.93 -9.27 -0.63
CA THR A 78 -11.57 -10.58 -0.61
C THR A 78 -12.22 -10.82 0.76
N ASP A 79 -11.42 -10.76 1.82
CA ASP A 79 -11.86 -10.93 3.20
C ASP A 79 -11.37 -9.79 4.07
N LEU A 80 -12.05 -9.51 5.18
CA LEU A 80 -11.61 -8.54 6.16
C LEU A 80 -11.19 -9.24 7.45
N HIS A 81 -9.90 -9.19 7.76
CA HIS A 81 -9.33 -9.74 8.98
C HIS A 81 -9.25 -8.69 10.09
N LEU A 82 -9.88 -8.96 11.23
CA LEU A 82 -9.93 -8.10 12.40
C LEU A 82 -9.28 -8.84 13.58
N ALA A 83 -8.12 -8.37 14.01
CA ALA A 83 -7.39 -9.01 15.10
C ALA A 83 -6.82 -7.98 16.09
N ASN A 84 -6.95 -8.29 17.38
CA ASN A 84 -6.33 -7.57 18.48
C ASN A 84 -6.16 -8.51 19.69
N GLU A 85 -5.78 -7.98 20.86
CA GLU A 85 -5.60 -8.78 22.09
C GLU A 85 -6.88 -9.48 22.58
N ARG A 86 -8.07 -8.97 22.23
CA ARG A 86 -9.37 -9.54 22.62
C ARG A 86 -9.86 -10.60 21.66
N GLY A 87 -9.71 -10.38 20.36
CA GLY A 87 -10.33 -11.22 19.33
C GLY A 87 -9.48 -11.41 18.08
N ASN A 88 -9.85 -12.43 17.30
CA ASN A 88 -9.31 -12.64 15.97
C ASN A 88 -10.44 -13.19 15.10
N TRP A 89 -10.92 -12.37 14.17
CA TRP A 89 -12.09 -12.63 13.36
C TRP A 89 -11.83 -12.37 11.89
N THR A 90 -12.50 -13.13 11.03
CA THR A 90 -12.57 -12.85 9.60
C THR A 90 -14.02 -12.61 9.21
N VAL A 91 -14.29 -11.50 8.52
CA VAL A 91 -15.55 -11.26 7.83
C VAL A 91 -15.39 -11.80 6.42
N ILE A 92 -16.26 -12.74 6.03
CA ILE A 92 -16.22 -13.44 4.75
C ILE A 92 -17.53 -13.15 4.04
N GLU A 93 -17.47 -12.79 2.77
CA GLU A 93 -18.65 -12.69 1.92
C GLU A 93 -18.94 -14.05 1.29
N GLU A 94 -20.16 -14.50 1.45
CA GLU A 94 -20.72 -15.68 0.77
C GLU A 94 -21.65 -15.19 -0.35
N GLU A 95 -22.14 -16.10 -1.18
CA GLU A 95 -23.00 -15.74 -2.30
C GLU A 95 -24.25 -14.93 -1.87
N ASP A 96 -24.89 -15.31 -0.77
CA ASP A 96 -26.17 -14.72 -0.33
C ASP A 96 -26.11 -14.04 1.04
N TYR A 97 -24.98 -14.09 1.77
CA TYR A 97 -24.90 -13.57 3.13
C TYR A 97 -23.44 -13.32 3.55
N LEU A 98 -23.27 -12.70 4.71
CA LEU A 98 -21.95 -12.55 5.34
C LEU A 98 -21.78 -13.55 6.49
N THR A 99 -20.58 -14.10 6.63
CA THR A 99 -20.19 -14.89 7.78
C THR A 99 -19.10 -14.22 8.59
N LEU A 100 -19.07 -14.55 9.89
CA LEU A 100 -18.05 -14.15 10.84
C LEU A 100 -17.37 -15.41 11.36
N ARG A 101 -16.12 -15.62 11.01
CA ARG A 101 -15.32 -16.72 11.54
C ARG A 101 -14.48 -16.27 12.72
N ASN A 102 -14.62 -16.94 13.85
CA ASN A 102 -13.71 -16.77 14.97
C ASN A 102 -12.45 -17.62 14.75
N ASN A 103 -11.32 -16.99 14.42
CA ASN A 103 -10.08 -17.69 14.08
C ASN A 103 -9.39 -18.36 15.29
N LYS A 104 -9.83 -18.07 16.54
CA LYS A 104 -9.33 -18.74 17.76
C LYS A 104 -10.07 -20.04 18.05
N THR A 105 -11.34 -20.18 17.61
CA THR A 105 -12.20 -21.32 17.97
C THR A 105 -12.71 -22.08 16.75
N ASP A 106 -12.41 -21.63 15.54
CA ASP A 106 -12.91 -22.11 14.24
C ASP A 106 -14.44 -22.10 14.10
N LYS A 107 -15.16 -21.45 15.01
CA LYS A 107 -16.61 -21.31 14.91
C LYS A 107 -16.98 -20.26 13.89
N VAL A 108 -18.01 -20.59 13.10
CA VAL A 108 -18.55 -19.70 12.06
C VAL A 108 -19.96 -19.29 12.45
N TYR A 109 -20.26 -18.02 12.26
CA TYR A 109 -21.56 -17.41 12.56
C TYR A 109 -22.07 -16.71 11.32
N LYS A 110 -23.36 -16.91 11.01
CA LYS A 110 -24.04 -16.15 9.96
C LYS A 110 -24.47 -14.78 10.50
N LEU A 111 -24.18 -13.72 9.75
CA LEU A 111 -24.73 -12.40 10.04
C LEU A 111 -26.19 -12.38 9.56
N VAL A 112 -27.14 -12.20 10.47
CA VAL A 112 -28.57 -12.05 10.15
C VAL A 112 -28.84 -10.62 9.69
N MET A 113 -29.39 -10.49 8.49
CA MET A 113 -29.74 -9.20 7.90
C MET A 113 -31.23 -9.17 7.59
N GLU A 114 -31.83 -7.99 7.70
CA GLU A 114 -33.22 -7.70 7.31
C GLU A 114 -33.19 -6.83 6.06
N GLU A 115 -33.94 -7.23 5.04
CA GLU A 115 -34.13 -6.42 3.84
C GLU A 115 -34.93 -5.17 4.17
N ILE A 116 -34.47 -4.02 3.75
CA ILE A 116 -35.18 -2.75 3.87
C ILE A 116 -35.57 -2.28 2.47
N GLU A 117 -36.85 -1.93 2.26
CA GLU A 117 -37.37 -1.37 1.01
C GLU A 117 -36.86 0.06 0.76
#